data_77a18f562f282370c24074946fa8958a
#
_entry.id   77a18f562f282370c24074946fa8958a
#
_cell.length_a   1.000
_cell.length_b   1.000
_cell.length_c   1.000
_cell.angle_alpha   90.00
_cell.angle_beta   90.00
_cell.angle_gamma   90.00
#
_symmetry.space_group_name_H-M   'P 1'
#
loop_
_entity.id
_entity.type
_entity.pdbx_description
1 polymer ?
#
loop_
_entity_poly.entity_id
_entity_poly.type
_entity_poly.pdbx_seq_one_letter_code
_entity_poly.pdbx_strand_id
1 'polypeptide(L)'
;MNAVEIEEAISALAEQPYVAAEFPFAFLEAFGNKATTLKRLRAGTSNKSDLDGVLQTNNIHLKTCAQGAVSETLCALKASPATTKAKAKFILATDGQTLEAEDLNSGETIACGYTDFPDHFGFFLPLAGISTVTQIRESAFDIKATGRLNRLYVQLLKDNPDWGTADRRHDMNHFMARLIFLFFAEDTSILKGDDLFTTTVTQMSAKDSSNTHWVISELFRAMNVDDPDRAGADLPNWADKFPYVNGGLFSGSTDVPRFSKIARSYLLHIGSLDWTKINPDIFGSMIQAVTDDDERGELGMHYTSVPNILKVLNPLFLDDLRAQLQEAGDNRRKLLNLRKRMSNIRVFDPACGSGNFLVIAYKEMRAVEAEINARREESGAKTAIPLTNFRGIELRDFPAEIARLALIIAEYQCDVLYRGQRDALADFLPLDAKNWITCGNALRLDWLSICPPTGTRVKHRAEDLFETPLDQAEIDFENEGGETYICGNLRHTGRFQLATIHPSRRTDLGHPNPQVRFFKFSTWRRR
;
A
#
# COMPACT_ATOMS: atom_id res chain seq x y z
N MET A 1 9.25 -4.67 21.19
CA MET A 1 8.76 -3.42 20.62
C MET A 1 8.83 -3.53 19.12
N ASN A 2 7.75 -3.32 18.41
CA ASN A 2 7.70 -3.32 16.95
C ASN A 2 7.84 -1.89 16.41
N ALA A 3 7.96 -1.71 15.09
CA ALA A 3 8.18 -0.39 14.48
C ALA A 3 7.00 0.58 14.73
N VAL A 4 5.77 0.08 14.85
CA VAL A 4 4.58 0.89 15.13
C VAL A 4 4.59 1.42 16.56
N GLU A 5 4.93 0.56 17.54
CA GLU A 5 5.06 0.99 18.95
C GLU A 5 6.17 2.05 19.13
N ILE A 6 7.25 1.96 18.34
CA ILE A 6 8.33 2.95 18.34
C ILE A 6 7.84 4.27 17.75
N GLU A 7 7.14 4.23 16.62
CA GLU A 7 6.57 5.43 15.98
C GLU A 7 5.63 6.16 16.97
N GLU A 8 4.76 5.40 17.65
CA GLU A 8 3.85 5.94 18.66
C GLU A 8 4.59 6.64 19.81
N ALA A 9 5.60 5.97 20.36
CA ALA A 9 6.37 6.50 21.47
C ALA A 9 7.16 7.76 21.08
N ILE A 10 7.70 7.78 19.85
CA ILE A 10 8.46 8.94 19.33
C ILE A 10 7.51 10.10 19.01
N SER A 11 6.36 9.86 18.42
CA SER A 11 5.34 10.90 18.19
C SER A 11 4.85 11.51 19.50
N ALA A 12 4.55 10.68 20.50
CA ALA A 12 4.17 11.14 21.82
C ALA A 12 5.29 11.95 22.52
N LEU A 13 6.56 11.59 22.29
CA LEU A 13 7.70 12.34 22.82
C LEU A 13 7.82 13.73 22.18
N ALA A 14 7.60 13.87 20.87
CA ALA A 14 7.68 15.15 20.17
C ALA A 14 6.52 16.11 20.53
N GLU A 15 5.36 15.57 20.92
CA GLU A 15 4.21 16.36 21.37
C GLU A 15 4.36 16.90 22.80
N GLN A 16 5.27 16.32 23.61
CA GLN A 16 5.51 16.77 24.97
C GLN A 16 6.44 17.99 25.00
N PRO A 17 6.34 18.85 26.04
CA PRO A 17 7.29 19.95 26.22
C PRO A 17 8.74 19.43 26.28
N TYR A 18 9.62 20.00 25.47
CA TYR A 18 11.00 19.61 25.44
C TYR A 18 11.72 19.90 26.76
N VAL A 19 12.34 18.87 27.34
CA VAL A 19 13.17 18.96 28.55
C VAL A 19 14.53 18.37 28.22
N ALA A 20 15.54 19.23 28.06
CA ALA A 20 16.89 18.85 27.62
C ALA A 20 17.54 17.73 28.47
N ALA A 21 17.33 17.73 29.79
CA ALA A 21 17.86 16.69 30.67
C ALA A 21 17.18 15.33 30.54
N GLU A 22 15.92 15.30 30.13
CA GLU A 22 15.09 14.08 30.03
C GLU A 22 15.08 13.49 28.62
N PHE A 23 15.20 14.33 27.60
CA PHE A 23 15.12 13.90 26.20
C PHE A 23 16.00 12.68 25.88
N PRO A 24 17.29 12.60 26.29
CA PRO A 24 18.12 11.45 25.97
C PRO A 24 17.54 10.12 26.46
N PHE A 25 16.93 10.13 27.63
CA PHE A 25 16.37 8.92 28.25
C PHE A 25 15.02 8.56 27.68
N ALA A 26 14.16 9.54 27.44
CA ALA A 26 12.86 9.35 26.81
C ALA A 26 13.02 8.86 25.36
N PHE A 27 13.99 9.39 24.61
CA PHE A 27 14.34 8.90 23.28
C PHE A 27 14.78 7.43 23.31
N LEU A 28 15.70 7.06 24.22
CA LEU A 28 16.14 5.67 24.36
C LEU A 28 15.02 4.74 24.81
N GLU A 29 14.12 5.21 25.67
CA GLU A 29 12.93 4.46 26.11
C GLU A 29 12.01 4.17 24.92
N ALA A 30 11.75 5.15 24.08
CA ALA A 30 10.94 5.03 22.87
C ALA A 30 11.50 3.99 21.88
N PHE A 31 12.82 3.74 21.89
CA PHE A 31 13.47 2.67 21.12
C PHE A 31 13.66 1.37 21.92
N GLY A 32 12.87 1.14 22.98
CA GLY A 32 12.76 -0.14 23.67
C GLY A 32 13.84 -0.39 24.74
N ASN A 33 14.57 0.63 25.18
CA ASN A 33 15.51 0.46 26.28
C ASN A 33 14.77 0.21 27.59
N LYS A 34 15.20 -0.82 28.32
CA LYS A 34 14.58 -1.20 29.60
C LYS A 34 14.84 -0.15 30.69
N ALA A 35 13.88 0.07 31.55
CA ALA A 35 13.97 1.01 32.67
C ALA A 35 15.24 0.80 33.55
N THR A 36 15.70 -0.47 33.71
CA THR A 36 16.92 -0.79 34.44
C THR A 36 18.18 -0.27 33.74
N THR A 37 18.22 -0.28 32.40
CA THR A 37 19.32 0.27 31.59
C THR A 37 19.33 1.79 31.68
N LEU A 38 18.17 2.42 31.54
CA LEU A 38 18.02 3.88 31.66
C LEU A 38 18.44 4.38 33.04
N LYS A 39 18.05 3.67 34.12
CA LYS A 39 18.48 4.01 35.48
C LYS A 39 19.98 3.97 35.64
N ARG A 40 20.71 3.02 35.05
CA ARG A 40 22.17 2.92 35.08
C ARG A 40 22.85 4.03 34.26
N LEU A 41 22.26 4.39 33.11
CA LEU A 41 22.72 5.51 32.29
C LEU A 41 22.59 6.83 33.04
N ARG A 42 21.42 7.08 33.66
CA ARG A 42 21.18 8.28 34.51
C ARG A 42 22.13 8.38 35.70
N ALA A 43 22.42 7.25 36.35
CA ALA A 43 23.35 7.18 37.49
C ALA A 43 24.83 7.29 37.08
N GLY A 44 25.15 7.40 35.77
CA GLY A 44 26.50 7.48 35.25
C GLY A 44 27.26 6.15 35.26
N THR A 45 26.71 5.07 35.84
CA THR A 45 27.43 3.79 36.00
C THR A 45 27.69 3.07 34.69
N SER A 46 26.85 3.28 33.67
CA SER A 46 26.99 2.71 32.33
C SER A 46 27.14 3.77 31.23
N ASN A 47 27.03 5.05 31.58
CA ASN A 47 27.29 6.15 30.63
C ASN A 47 28.78 6.28 30.36
N LYS A 48 29.18 6.28 29.10
CA LYS A 48 30.57 6.37 28.64
C LYS A 48 30.90 7.69 27.96
N SER A 49 29.97 8.67 27.97
CA SER A 49 30.17 9.97 27.32
C SER A 49 31.30 10.75 27.99
N ASP A 50 32.14 11.37 27.19
CA ASP A 50 33.18 12.33 27.56
C ASP A 50 32.77 13.79 27.25
N LEU A 51 31.55 14.00 26.79
CA LEU A 51 31.03 15.31 26.34
C LEU A 51 29.76 15.73 27.10
N ASP A 52 29.54 15.28 28.32
CA ASP A 52 28.34 15.56 29.12
C ASP A 52 27.02 15.16 28.42
N GLY A 53 27.07 14.13 27.56
CA GLY A 53 25.95 13.53 26.89
C GLY A 53 25.61 12.15 27.45
N VAL A 54 24.87 11.38 26.68
CA VAL A 54 24.54 9.98 26.98
C VAL A 54 25.14 9.07 25.92
N LEU A 55 26.08 8.21 26.30
CA LEU A 55 26.73 7.24 25.43
C LEU A 55 26.44 5.82 25.88
N GLN A 56 25.67 5.12 25.07
CA GLN A 56 25.36 3.70 25.22
C GLN A 56 26.25 2.88 24.28
N THR A 57 27.01 1.95 24.84
CA THR A 57 27.93 1.09 24.08
C THR A 57 27.19 0.27 23.02
N ASN A 58 27.77 0.15 21.81
CA ASN A 58 27.23 -0.52 20.63
C ASN A 58 25.88 0.04 20.14
N ASN A 59 25.50 1.25 20.56
CA ASN A 59 24.21 1.84 20.25
C ASN A 59 24.35 3.30 19.78
N ILE A 60 24.25 4.29 20.66
CA ILE A 60 24.19 5.71 20.30
C ILE A 60 24.99 6.58 21.26
N HIS A 61 25.57 7.67 20.73
CA HIS A 61 26.06 8.78 21.50
C HIS A 61 25.20 10.01 21.22
N LEU A 62 24.43 10.46 22.19
CA LEU A 62 23.53 11.59 22.02
C LEU A 62 23.78 12.69 23.05
N LYS A 63 23.58 13.94 22.62
CA LYS A 63 23.76 15.13 23.48
C LYS A 63 22.74 16.19 23.15
N THR A 64 22.16 16.78 24.16
CA THR A 64 21.40 18.03 24.09
C THR A 64 22.34 19.22 24.21
N CYS A 65 22.07 20.28 23.44
CA CYS A 65 22.96 21.44 23.37
C CYS A 65 22.20 22.77 23.51
N ALA A 66 22.95 23.87 23.57
CA ALA A 66 22.37 25.20 23.50
C ALA A 66 21.78 25.47 22.12
N GLN A 67 20.80 26.36 22.05
CA GLN A 67 20.12 26.75 20.83
C GLN A 67 21.12 27.21 19.75
N GLY A 68 21.01 26.63 18.55
CA GLY A 68 21.88 26.91 17.40
C GLY A 68 23.23 26.20 17.41
N ALA A 69 23.54 25.35 18.41
CA ALA A 69 24.82 24.63 18.51
C ALA A 69 24.74 23.16 18.06
N VAL A 70 23.68 22.78 17.33
CA VAL A 70 23.40 21.37 17.00
C VAL A 70 24.46 20.78 16.09
N SER A 71 24.81 21.42 14.97
CA SER A 71 25.81 20.93 14.01
C SER A 71 27.21 20.87 14.63
N GLU A 72 27.61 21.88 15.46
CA GLU A 72 28.88 21.87 16.18
C GLU A 72 28.94 20.70 17.17
N THR A 73 27.84 20.47 17.90
CA THR A 73 27.72 19.35 18.85
C THR A 73 27.81 18.01 18.16
N LEU A 74 27.14 17.86 17.01
CA LEU A 74 27.20 16.63 16.23
C LEU A 74 28.63 16.33 15.75
N CYS A 75 29.33 17.35 15.25
CA CYS A 75 30.75 17.23 14.89
C CYS A 75 31.62 16.82 16.08
N ALA A 76 31.41 17.40 17.27
CA ALA A 76 32.11 17.02 18.47
C ALA A 76 31.86 15.57 18.90
N LEU A 77 30.59 15.11 18.82
CA LEU A 77 30.22 13.72 19.08
C LEU A 77 30.90 12.75 18.10
N LYS A 78 31.02 13.13 16.83
CA LYS A 78 31.70 12.34 15.79
C LYS A 78 33.19 12.24 16.04
N ALA A 79 33.83 13.34 16.45
CA ALA A 79 35.27 13.42 16.75
C ALA A 79 35.66 12.80 18.11
N SER A 80 34.71 12.52 18.99
CA SER A 80 34.98 12.01 20.33
C SER A 80 35.60 10.60 20.30
N PRO A 81 36.75 10.41 20.99
CA PRO A 81 37.34 9.09 21.16
C PRO A 81 36.43 8.10 21.89
N ALA A 82 35.55 8.57 22.77
CA ALA A 82 34.59 7.75 23.49
C ALA A 82 33.56 7.15 22.54
N THR A 83 33.09 7.87 21.52
CA THR A 83 32.19 7.41 20.48
C THR A 83 32.75 6.18 19.75
N THR A 84 34.00 6.30 19.29
CA THR A 84 34.71 5.21 18.59
C THR A 84 34.98 4.03 19.52
N LYS A 85 35.48 4.28 20.75
CA LYS A 85 35.79 3.24 21.74
C LYS A 85 34.52 2.46 22.16
N ALA A 86 33.40 3.13 22.30
CA ALA A 86 32.12 2.53 22.62
C ALA A 86 31.45 1.86 21.43
N LYS A 87 31.99 1.97 20.21
CA LYS A 87 31.40 1.47 18.96
C LYS A 87 29.95 1.94 18.79
N ALA A 88 29.70 3.23 19.03
CA ALA A 88 28.39 3.81 18.78
C ALA A 88 28.04 3.66 17.30
N LYS A 89 26.79 3.29 17.01
CA LYS A 89 26.26 3.17 15.64
C LYS A 89 25.71 4.50 15.15
N PHE A 90 25.16 5.28 16.07
CA PHE A 90 24.54 6.57 15.79
C PHE A 90 25.14 7.66 16.66
N ILE A 91 25.13 8.87 16.13
CA ILE A 91 25.31 10.11 16.91
C ILE A 91 24.08 10.99 16.70
N LEU A 92 23.65 11.71 17.74
CA LEU A 92 22.50 12.60 17.70
C LEU A 92 22.75 13.84 18.55
N ALA A 93 22.44 15.01 18.00
CA ALA A 93 22.43 16.29 18.70
C ALA A 93 21.09 17.00 18.51
N THR A 94 20.60 17.68 19.57
CA THR A 94 19.40 18.51 19.50
C THR A 94 19.41 19.62 20.51
N ASP A 95 18.83 20.75 20.15
CA ASP A 95 18.60 21.92 21.02
C ASP A 95 17.11 22.10 21.39
N GLY A 96 16.24 21.15 20.96
CA GLY A 96 14.80 21.21 21.14
C GLY A 96 14.05 22.03 20.08
N GLN A 97 14.77 22.64 19.13
CA GLN A 97 14.18 23.26 17.93
C GLN A 97 14.57 22.52 16.67
N THR A 98 15.82 22.06 16.60
CA THR A 98 16.37 21.27 15.52
C THR A 98 16.98 19.98 16.05
N LEU A 99 17.06 18.97 15.22
CA LEU A 99 17.67 17.68 15.50
C LEU A 99 18.52 17.27 14.31
N GLU A 100 19.78 16.91 14.58
CA GLU A 100 20.67 16.31 13.60
C GLU A 100 21.22 14.98 14.11
N ALA A 101 21.33 13.99 13.23
CA ALA A 101 21.89 12.69 13.56
C ALA A 101 22.62 12.07 12.37
N GLU A 102 23.56 11.16 12.67
CA GLU A 102 24.30 10.39 11.67
C GLU A 102 24.37 8.91 12.06
N ASP A 103 24.14 8.02 11.12
CA ASP A 103 24.46 6.61 11.22
C ASP A 103 25.93 6.40 10.82
N LEU A 104 26.76 6.12 11.80
CA LEU A 104 28.22 5.98 11.61
C LEU A 104 28.63 4.77 10.77
N ASN A 105 27.72 3.80 10.54
CA ASN A 105 28.01 2.63 9.71
C ASN A 105 27.74 2.91 8.22
N SER A 106 26.65 3.62 7.91
CA SER A 106 26.26 3.94 6.53
C SER A 106 26.77 5.32 6.07
N GLY A 107 27.07 6.23 7.01
CA GLY A 107 27.38 7.63 6.73
C GLY A 107 26.14 8.47 6.38
N GLU A 108 24.95 7.90 6.49
CA GLU A 108 23.70 8.60 6.25
C GLU A 108 23.41 9.60 7.38
N THR A 109 22.92 10.79 7.01
CA THR A 109 22.63 11.87 7.95
C THR A 109 21.18 12.33 7.82
N ILE A 110 20.61 12.79 8.93
CA ILE A 110 19.33 13.50 8.96
C ILE A 110 19.49 14.85 9.67
N ALA A 111 18.74 15.86 9.19
CA ALA A 111 18.57 17.15 9.84
C ALA A 111 17.11 17.57 9.66
N CYS A 112 16.42 17.86 10.77
CA CYS A 112 15.00 18.22 10.74
C CYS A 112 14.62 19.12 11.91
N GLY A 113 13.42 19.71 11.86
CA GLY A 113 12.80 20.33 13.01
C GLY A 113 12.56 19.32 14.14
N TYR A 114 12.62 19.76 15.40
CA TYR A 114 12.38 18.87 16.54
C TYR A 114 10.96 18.28 16.50
N THR A 115 9.97 19.02 16.03
CA THR A 115 8.59 18.55 15.87
C THR A 115 8.44 17.53 14.74
N ASP A 116 9.36 17.54 13.78
CA ASP A 116 9.29 16.71 12.57
C ASP A 116 10.13 15.42 12.68
N PHE A 117 10.93 15.28 13.77
CA PHE A 117 11.78 14.09 13.92
C PHE A 117 11.01 12.75 14.01
N PRO A 118 9.73 12.69 14.43
CA PRO A 118 8.94 11.49 14.34
C PRO A 118 8.80 10.95 12.91
N ASP A 119 8.84 11.80 11.90
CA ASP A 119 8.76 11.37 10.49
C ASP A 119 10.04 10.64 10.04
N HIS A 120 11.12 10.79 10.80
CA HIS A 120 12.43 10.16 10.59
C HIS A 120 12.70 8.97 11.52
N PHE A 121 11.72 8.49 12.29
CA PHE A 121 11.92 7.37 13.23
C PHE A 121 12.50 6.12 12.57
N GLY A 122 12.21 5.89 11.29
CA GLY A 122 12.73 4.78 10.49
C GLY A 122 14.27 4.75 10.41
N PHE A 123 14.93 5.92 10.45
CA PHE A 123 16.38 6.06 10.49
C PHE A 123 16.99 5.41 11.75
N PHE A 124 16.29 5.46 12.88
CA PHE A 124 16.76 4.99 14.17
C PHE A 124 16.31 3.56 14.53
N LEU A 125 15.52 2.86 13.71
CA LEU A 125 15.05 1.49 14.00
C LEU A 125 16.16 0.48 14.34
N PRO A 126 17.40 0.60 13.78
CA PRO A 126 18.51 -0.26 14.20
C PRO A 126 18.89 -0.13 15.69
N LEU A 127 18.52 0.96 16.37
CA LEU A 127 18.71 1.10 17.83
C LEU A 127 17.86 0.11 18.63
N ALA A 128 16.71 -0.26 18.11
CA ALA A 128 15.81 -1.27 18.68
C ALA A 128 16.14 -2.71 18.19
N GLY A 129 17.21 -2.88 17.42
CA GLY A 129 17.58 -4.19 16.85
C GLY A 129 16.76 -4.58 15.62
N ILE A 130 15.95 -3.69 15.10
CA ILE A 130 15.20 -3.88 13.86
C ILE A 130 16.16 -3.55 12.71
N SER A 131 16.61 -4.59 11.97
CA SER A 131 17.43 -4.38 10.78
C SER A 131 16.57 -3.73 9.70
N THR A 132 16.82 -2.46 9.42
CA THR A 132 16.16 -1.76 8.33
C THR A 132 16.76 -2.24 7.01
N VAL A 133 15.96 -2.96 6.25
CA VAL A 133 16.11 -2.93 4.81
C VAL A 133 15.81 -1.48 4.39
N THR A 134 16.57 -0.91 3.46
CA THR A 134 16.42 0.47 2.94
C THR A 134 14.95 0.86 2.67
N GLN A 135 14.12 -0.10 2.32
CA GLN A 135 12.68 0.04 2.11
C GLN A 135 11.86 0.51 3.33
N ILE A 136 12.22 0.12 4.56
CA ILE A 136 11.47 0.58 5.76
C ILE A 136 11.78 2.05 6.04
N ARG A 137 12.97 2.52 5.67
CA ARG A 137 13.34 3.94 5.79
C ARG A 137 12.59 4.82 4.78
N GLU A 138 12.35 4.29 3.58
CA GLU A 138 11.59 4.97 2.52
C GLU A 138 10.08 5.02 2.78
N SER A 139 9.59 4.20 3.72
CA SER A 139 8.15 4.00 3.99
C SER A 139 7.72 4.47 5.38
N ALA A 140 8.37 5.49 5.96
CA ALA A 140 7.97 6.02 7.28
C ALA A 140 6.50 6.45 7.31
N PHE A 141 6.02 7.07 6.23
CA PHE A 141 4.61 7.43 6.06
C PHE A 141 3.70 6.20 6.12
N ASP A 142 4.06 5.14 5.42
CA ASP A 142 3.26 3.93 5.32
C ASP A 142 3.08 3.24 6.67
N ILE A 143 4.13 3.20 7.49
CA ILE A 143 4.09 2.64 8.84
C ILE A 143 3.17 3.49 9.74
N LYS A 144 3.27 4.82 9.62
CA LYS A 144 2.46 5.78 10.37
C LYS A 144 0.97 5.67 9.99
N ALA A 145 0.67 5.63 8.69
CA ALA A 145 -0.69 5.46 8.18
C ALA A 145 -1.29 4.12 8.63
N THR A 146 -0.53 3.02 8.51
CA THR A 146 -0.94 1.68 8.96
C THR A 146 -1.24 1.66 10.45
N GLY A 147 -0.36 2.20 11.28
CA GLY A 147 -0.55 2.24 12.73
C GLY A 147 -1.81 3.02 13.13
N ARG A 148 -2.01 4.20 12.52
CA ARG A 148 -3.20 5.02 12.82
C ARG A 148 -4.51 4.38 12.37
N LEU A 149 -4.53 3.78 11.16
CA LEU A 149 -5.72 3.05 10.67
C LEU A 149 -6.04 1.84 11.56
N ASN A 150 -5.03 1.12 12.01
CA ASN A 150 -5.24 0.00 12.93
C ASN A 150 -5.84 0.44 14.26
N ARG A 151 -5.37 1.54 14.84
CA ARG A 151 -5.96 2.10 16.08
C ARG A 151 -7.42 2.49 15.88
N LEU A 152 -7.75 3.13 14.75
CA LEU A 152 -9.14 3.45 14.44
C LEU A 152 -9.99 2.18 14.34
N TYR A 153 -9.52 1.17 13.62
CA TYR A 153 -10.20 -0.10 13.45
C TYR A 153 -10.49 -0.79 14.80
N VAL A 154 -9.45 -0.95 15.62
CA VAL A 154 -9.59 -1.56 16.96
C VAL A 154 -10.54 -0.77 17.86
N GLN A 155 -10.46 0.57 17.81
CA GLN A 155 -11.36 1.41 18.60
C GLN A 155 -12.80 1.31 18.12
N LEU A 156 -13.04 1.27 16.81
CA LEU A 156 -14.38 1.10 16.26
C LEU A 156 -14.99 -0.26 16.63
N LEU A 157 -14.21 -1.34 16.60
CA LEU A 157 -14.68 -2.66 17.07
C LEU A 157 -14.99 -2.67 18.57
N LYS A 158 -14.22 -1.94 19.36
CA LYS A 158 -14.49 -1.78 20.80
C LYS A 158 -15.78 -1.01 21.06
N ASP A 159 -16.03 0.03 20.26
CA ASP A 159 -17.22 0.87 20.38
C ASP A 159 -18.47 0.19 19.77
N ASN A 160 -18.28 -0.75 18.83
CA ASN A 160 -19.33 -1.48 18.10
C ASN A 160 -19.01 -2.98 18.01
N PRO A 161 -19.19 -3.76 19.09
CA PRO A 161 -18.81 -5.18 19.12
C PRO A 161 -19.54 -6.04 18.07
N ASP A 162 -20.74 -5.65 17.67
CA ASP A 162 -21.53 -6.30 16.63
C ASP A 162 -20.86 -6.26 15.25
N TRP A 163 -20.07 -5.24 14.95
CA TRP A 163 -19.31 -5.12 13.69
C TRP A 163 -18.13 -6.09 13.60
N GLY A 164 -17.72 -6.69 14.71
CA GLY A 164 -16.70 -7.75 14.73
C GLY A 164 -17.24 -9.15 14.45
N THR A 165 -18.58 -9.33 14.40
CA THR A 165 -19.20 -10.63 14.09
C THR A 165 -18.99 -11.04 12.63
N ALA A 166 -19.10 -12.34 12.35
CA ALA A 166 -18.95 -12.86 10.98
C ALA A 166 -19.92 -12.18 9.99
N ASP A 167 -21.13 -11.87 10.42
CA ASP A 167 -22.18 -11.27 9.58
C ASP A 167 -21.90 -9.80 9.22
N ARG A 168 -21.26 -9.03 10.12
CA ARG A 168 -21.00 -7.59 9.92
C ARG A 168 -19.54 -7.27 9.58
N ARG A 169 -18.64 -8.25 9.59
CA ARG A 169 -17.21 -8.06 9.28
C ARG A 169 -17.01 -7.52 7.86
N HIS A 170 -17.83 -7.98 6.91
CA HIS A 170 -17.82 -7.44 5.54
C HIS A 170 -18.10 -5.93 5.51
N ASP A 171 -19.13 -5.47 6.24
CA ASP A 171 -19.49 -4.05 6.31
C ASP A 171 -18.35 -3.21 6.91
N MET A 172 -17.71 -3.70 7.99
CA MET A 172 -16.56 -3.02 8.60
C MET A 172 -15.38 -2.89 7.63
N ASN A 173 -15.08 -3.96 6.91
CA ASN A 173 -13.99 -3.98 5.95
C ASN A 173 -14.26 -3.04 4.78
N HIS A 174 -15.47 -3.02 4.27
CA HIS A 174 -15.90 -2.12 3.20
C HIS A 174 -15.88 -0.65 3.67
N PHE A 175 -16.31 -0.40 4.91
CA PHE A 175 -16.19 0.91 5.54
C PHE A 175 -14.73 1.40 5.60
N MET A 176 -13.79 0.56 6.03
CA MET A 176 -12.36 0.92 6.08
C MET A 176 -11.77 1.18 4.69
N ALA A 177 -12.13 0.40 3.68
CA ALA A 177 -11.70 0.62 2.30
C ALA A 177 -12.19 1.98 1.75
N ARG A 178 -13.46 2.35 2.06
CA ARG A 178 -14.01 3.66 1.71
C ARG A 178 -13.25 4.81 2.38
N LEU A 179 -12.89 4.67 3.65
CA LEU A 179 -12.11 5.69 4.35
C LEU A 179 -10.73 5.88 3.74
N ILE A 180 -10.02 4.80 3.42
CA ILE A 180 -8.70 4.86 2.76
C ILE A 180 -8.82 5.58 1.42
N PHE A 181 -9.83 5.25 0.62
CA PHE A 181 -10.10 5.95 -0.63
C PHE A 181 -10.35 7.44 -0.42
N LEU A 182 -11.14 7.82 0.58
CA LEU A 182 -11.48 9.22 0.84
C LEU A 182 -10.28 10.06 1.26
N PHE A 183 -9.43 9.54 2.13
CA PHE A 183 -8.19 10.22 2.49
C PHE A 183 -7.25 10.41 1.29
N PHE A 184 -7.11 9.37 0.46
CA PHE A 184 -6.34 9.48 -0.76
C PHE A 184 -6.97 10.47 -1.76
N ALA A 185 -8.28 10.43 -1.93
CA ALA A 185 -9.00 11.24 -2.90
C ALA A 185 -9.03 12.74 -2.54
N GLU A 186 -9.04 13.09 -1.23
CA GLU A 186 -8.96 14.49 -0.82
C GLU A 186 -7.57 15.09 -1.09
N ASP A 187 -6.49 14.40 -0.75
CA ASP A 187 -5.12 14.90 -0.90
C ASP A 187 -4.65 14.91 -2.37
N THR A 188 -5.26 14.09 -3.22
CA THR A 188 -4.93 14.03 -4.65
C THR A 188 -5.83 14.89 -5.53
N SER A 189 -6.68 15.72 -4.93
CA SER A 189 -7.65 16.60 -5.63
C SER A 189 -8.69 15.86 -6.48
N ILE A 190 -8.87 14.55 -6.28
CA ILE A 190 -9.97 13.76 -6.87
C ILE A 190 -11.31 14.29 -6.33
N LEU A 191 -11.37 14.59 -5.04
CA LEU A 191 -12.44 15.39 -4.46
C LEU A 191 -12.13 16.86 -4.75
N LYS A 192 -13.09 17.59 -5.35
CA LYS A 192 -12.92 18.99 -5.71
C LYS A 192 -12.91 19.88 -4.46
N GLY A 193 -11.74 20.14 -3.92
CA GLY A 193 -11.51 20.99 -2.73
C GLY A 193 -10.44 20.39 -1.82
N ASP A 194 -9.60 21.26 -1.27
CA ASP A 194 -8.56 20.86 -0.33
C ASP A 194 -9.19 20.33 0.97
N ASP A 195 -8.75 19.18 1.47
CA ASP A 195 -9.21 18.53 2.70
C ASP A 195 -10.76 18.41 2.81
N LEU A 196 -11.45 18.20 1.68
CA LEU A 196 -12.91 18.28 1.63
C LEU A 196 -13.60 17.29 2.58
N PHE A 197 -13.12 16.04 2.66
CA PHE A 197 -13.68 15.02 3.53
C PHE A 197 -13.39 15.32 5.01
N THR A 198 -12.13 15.52 5.37
CA THR A 198 -11.70 15.79 6.74
C THR A 198 -12.30 17.07 7.29
N THR A 199 -12.35 18.14 6.48
CA THR A 199 -12.99 19.40 6.84
C THR A 199 -14.50 19.24 7.04
N THR A 200 -15.19 18.54 6.13
CA THR A 200 -16.64 18.31 6.26
C THR A 200 -16.97 17.51 7.52
N VAL A 201 -16.25 16.44 7.78
CA VAL A 201 -16.44 15.66 9.03
C VAL A 201 -16.17 16.52 10.25
N THR A 202 -15.12 17.34 10.24
CA THR A 202 -14.79 18.24 11.37
C THR A 202 -15.90 19.25 11.66
N GLN A 203 -16.46 19.86 10.62
CA GLN A 203 -17.45 20.92 10.75
C GLN A 203 -18.87 20.41 10.99
N MET A 204 -19.27 19.29 10.37
CA MET A 204 -20.64 18.78 10.41
C MET A 204 -20.87 17.78 11.54
N SER A 205 -19.80 17.13 12.05
CA SER A 205 -19.95 16.21 13.18
C SER A 205 -19.81 16.93 14.52
N ALA A 206 -20.66 16.55 15.46
CA ALA A 206 -20.64 17.08 16.82
C ALA A 206 -19.33 16.69 17.55
N LYS A 207 -18.82 17.60 18.39
CA LYS A 207 -17.59 17.37 19.16
C LYS A 207 -17.66 16.16 20.10
N ASP A 208 -18.86 15.76 20.51
CA ASP A 208 -19.12 14.56 21.31
C ASP A 208 -19.22 13.28 20.45
N SER A 209 -19.12 13.40 19.14
CA SER A 209 -19.22 12.33 18.12
C SER A 209 -20.61 11.72 17.95
N SER A 210 -21.65 12.27 18.56
CA SER A 210 -23.00 11.68 18.57
C SER A 210 -23.59 11.46 17.17
N ASN A 211 -23.22 12.29 16.16
CA ASN A 211 -23.72 12.23 14.80
C ASN A 211 -22.63 11.91 13.74
N THR A 212 -21.40 11.59 14.14
CA THR A 212 -20.29 11.37 13.19
C THR A 212 -20.61 10.26 12.19
N HIS A 213 -21.20 9.16 12.65
CA HIS A 213 -21.64 8.04 11.79
C HIS A 213 -22.68 8.49 10.76
N TRP A 214 -23.63 9.35 11.14
CA TRP A 214 -24.63 9.88 10.21
C TRP A 214 -23.99 10.79 9.16
N VAL A 215 -23.09 11.68 9.56
CA VAL A 215 -22.38 12.56 8.61
C VAL A 215 -21.65 11.73 7.56
N ILE A 216 -20.89 10.72 7.97
CA ILE A 216 -20.15 9.85 7.03
C ILE A 216 -21.10 9.04 6.16
N SER A 217 -22.21 8.53 6.70
CA SER A 217 -23.24 7.82 5.94
C SER A 217 -23.83 8.68 4.82
N GLU A 218 -24.12 9.97 5.08
CA GLU A 218 -24.62 10.90 4.07
C GLU A 218 -23.57 11.20 2.97
N LEU A 219 -22.28 11.22 3.34
CA LEU A 219 -21.20 11.35 2.34
C LEU A 219 -21.14 10.10 1.44
N PHE A 220 -21.24 8.90 2.02
CA PHE A 220 -21.27 7.66 1.25
C PHE A 220 -22.49 7.62 0.32
N ARG A 221 -23.65 8.07 0.80
CA ARG A 221 -24.86 8.17 0.00
C ARG A 221 -24.68 9.14 -1.19
N ALA A 222 -24.09 10.30 -0.96
CA ALA A 222 -23.83 11.29 -2.01
C ALA A 222 -22.89 10.73 -3.09
N MET A 223 -21.84 10.00 -2.71
CA MET A 223 -20.90 9.40 -3.65
C MET A 223 -21.43 8.19 -4.41
N ASN A 224 -22.58 7.65 -3.99
CA ASN A 224 -23.27 6.54 -4.67
C ASN A 224 -24.40 7.02 -5.59
N VAL A 225 -24.83 8.28 -5.51
CA VAL A 225 -25.92 8.83 -6.33
C VAL A 225 -25.35 9.50 -7.56
N ASP A 226 -25.75 9.01 -8.74
CA ASP A 226 -25.35 9.56 -10.05
C ASP A 226 -25.93 10.98 -10.25
N ASP A 227 -25.24 11.80 -11.02
CA ASP A 227 -25.61 13.20 -11.25
C ASP A 227 -27.06 13.44 -11.70
N PRO A 228 -27.65 12.62 -12.61
CA PRO A 228 -29.05 12.75 -12.99
C PRO A 228 -30.04 12.51 -11.84
N ASP A 229 -29.69 11.67 -10.87
CA ASP A 229 -30.57 11.25 -9.78
C ASP A 229 -30.45 12.15 -8.54
N ARG A 230 -29.45 13.03 -8.49
CA ARG A 230 -29.16 13.89 -7.32
C ARG A 230 -30.30 14.81 -6.92
N ALA A 231 -31.00 15.36 -7.91
CA ALA A 231 -32.14 16.27 -7.66
C ALA A 231 -33.29 15.61 -6.86
N GLY A 232 -33.44 14.29 -6.97
CA GLY A 232 -34.44 13.51 -6.25
C GLY A 232 -33.94 12.84 -4.97
N ALA A 233 -32.65 12.91 -4.71
CA ALA A 233 -32.02 12.15 -3.61
C ALA A 233 -32.09 12.85 -2.25
N ASP A 234 -32.55 14.10 -2.18
CA ASP A 234 -32.64 14.90 -0.93
C ASP A 234 -31.33 14.87 -0.11
N LEU A 235 -30.21 15.14 -0.78
CA LEU A 235 -28.90 15.17 -0.16
C LEU A 235 -28.70 16.46 0.62
N PRO A 236 -28.06 16.42 1.81
CA PRO A 236 -27.65 17.64 2.48
C PRO A 236 -26.71 18.47 1.60
N ASN A 237 -26.85 19.79 1.55
CA ASN A 237 -26.05 20.68 0.70
C ASN A 237 -24.53 20.53 0.87
N TRP A 238 -24.09 20.14 2.05
CA TRP A 238 -22.68 19.89 2.32
C TRP A 238 -22.21 18.53 1.77
N ALA A 239 -23.07 17.52 1.70
CA ALA A 239 -22.78 16.22 1.13
C ALA A 239 -22.87 16.22 -0.40
N ASP A 240 -23.76 17.04 -0.97
CA ASP A 240 -23.94 17.18 -2.42
C ASP A 240 -22.70 17.77 -3.15
N LYS A 241 -21.75 18.30 -2.42
CA LYS A 241 -20.44 18.74 -2.97
C LYS A 241 -19.53 17.59 -3.37
N PHE A 242 -19.78 16.38 -2.85
CA PHE A 242 -18.97 15.21 -3.16
C PHE A 242 -19.38 14.61 -4.51
N PRO A 243 -18.41 14.24 -5.36
CA PRO A 243 -18.70 13.72 -6.70
C PRO A 243 -19.28 12.30 -6.62
N TYR A 244 -19.97 11.89 -7.68
CA TYR A 244 -20.32 10.50 -7.89
C TYR A 244 -19.06 9.67 -8.16
N VAL A 245 -18.83 8.61 -7.39
CA VAL A 245 -17.60 7.79 -7.49
C VAL A 245 -17.86 6.48 -8.24
N ASN A 246 -19.00 5.83 -8.03
CA ASN A 246 -19.33 4.53 -8.61
C ASN A 246 -18.29 3.40 -8.36
N GLY A 247 -18.19 2.45 -9.25
CA GLY A 247 -17.20 1.36 -9.22
C GLY A 247 -17.47 0.27 -8.18
N GLY A 248 -18.64 0.29 -7.55
CA GLY A 248 -19.01 -0.65 -6.49
C GLY A 248 -18.48 -0.26 -5.10
N LEU A 249 -17.53 0.69 -5.00
CA LEU A 249 -16.93 1.07 -3.72
C LEU A 249 -17.94 1.69 -2.75
N PHE A 250 -18.86 2.53 -3.24
CA PHE A 250 -19.91 3.17 -2.44
C PHE A 250 -21.28 2.53 -2.61
N SER A 251 -21.40 1.48 -3.43
CA SER A 251 -22.65 0.74 -3.59
C SER A 251 -22.99 -0.12 -2.36
N GLY A 252 -24.26 -0.56 -2.25
CA GLY A 252 -24.73 -1.39 -1.15
C GLY A 252 -25.04 -0.61 0.12
N SER A 253 -24.73 -1.18 1.29
CA SER A 253 -25.02 -0.55 2.57
C SER A 253 -24.26 0.76 2.77
N THR A 254 -24.95 1.79 3.23
CA THR A 254 -24.37 3.06 3.69
C THR A 254 -24.19 3.10 5.19
N ASP A 255 -24.35 1.96 5.87
CA ASP A 255 -24.16 1.85 7.31
C ASP A 255 -22.73 2.23 7.69
N VAL A 256 -22.62 2.96 8.78
CA VAL A 256 -21.36 3.44 9.36
C VAL A 256 -21.34 3.10 10.84
N PRO A 257 -20.24 2.55 11.38
CA PRO A 257 -20.15 2.27 12.81
C PRO A 257 -20.25 3.57 13.62
N ARG A 258 -20.77 3.48 14.83
CA ARG A 258 -20.82 4.62 15.74
C ARG A 258 -19.43 4.98 16.20
N PHE A 259 -19.19 6.28 16.34
CA PHE A 259 -17.91 6.83 16.75
C PHE A 259 -17.96 7.29 18.20
N SER A 260 -17.00 6.85 19.01
CA SER A 260 -16.65 7.55 20.24
C SER A 260 -15.84 8.82 19.96
N LYS A 261 -15.64 9.67 20.94
CA LYS A 261 -14.73 10.83 20.82
C LYS A 261 -13.31 10.41 20.42
N ILE A 262 -12.85 9.26 20.93
CA ILE A 262 -11.53 8.70 20.64
C ILE A 262 -11.47 8.25 19.18
N ALA A 263 -12.45 7.48 18.70
CA ALA A 263 -12.51 7.05 17.31
C ALA A 263 -12.55 8.25 16.34
N ARG A 264 -13.35 9.29 16.65
CA ARG A 264 -13.37 10.52 15.84
C ARG A 264 -12.02 11.23 15.82
N SER A 265 -11.33 11.30 16.96
CA SER A 265 -9.99 11.88 17.02
C SER A 265 -9.00 11.11 16.15
N TYR A 266 -9.02 9.78 16.20
CA TYR A 266 -8.19 8.95 15.31
C TYR A 266 -8.51 9.18 13.83
N LEU A 267 -9.79 9.26 13.46
CA LEU A 267 -10.20 9.56 12.09
C LEU A 267 -9.59 10.88 11.58
N LEU A 268 -9.68 11.94 12.37
CA LEU A 268 -9.14 13.26 12.00
C LEU A 268 -7.59 13.28 11.97
N HIS A 269 -6.94 12.54 12.88
CA HIS A 269 -5.47 12.38 12.85
C HIS A 269 -5.00 11.58 11.64
N ILE A 270 -5.79 10.64 11.11
CA ILE A 270 -5.49 9.94 9.87
C ILE A 270 -5.64 10.89 8.69
N GLY A 271 -6.71 11.68 8.65
CA GLY A 271 -6.94 12.69 7.60
C GLY A 271 -5.90 13.81 7.58
N SER A 272 -5.14 14.04 8.66
CA SER A 272 -4.03 15.02 8.66
C SER A 272 -2.72 14.49 8.07
N LEU A 273 -2.67 13.25 7.59
CA LEU A 273 -1.51 12.69 6.89
C LEU A 273 -1.53 13.09 5.41
N ASP A 274 -0.36 13.18 4.80
CA ASP A 274 -0.22 13.45 3.35
C ASP A 274 -0.33 12.14 2.55
N TRP A 275 -1.56 11.78 2.18
CA TRP A 275 -1.88 10.54 1.47
C TRP A 275 -1.37 10.49 0.02
N THR A 276 -0.87 11.58 -0.53
CA THR A 276 -0.19 11.56 -1.84
C THR A 276 1.04 10.64 -1.81
N LYS A 277 1.64 10.47 -0.62
CA LYS A 277 2.84 9.65 -0.38
C LYS A 277 2.55 8.17 -0.16
N ILE A 278 1.28 7.76 -0.11
CA ILE A 278 0.93 6.36 0.16
C ILE A 278 1.47 5.44 -0.93
N ASN A 279 2.09 4.35 -0.52
CA ASN A 279 2.48 3.32 -1.45
C ASN A 279 1.42 2.20 -1.46
N PRO A 280 0.70 1.98 -2.58
CA PRO A 280 -0.39 1.00 -2.64
C PRO A 280 0.02 -0.44 -2.30
N ASP A 281 1.29 -0.78 -2.48
CA ASP A 281 1.82 -2.12 -2.17
C ASP A 281 1.90 -2.40 -0.66
N ILE A 282 1.81 -1.36 0.19
CA ILE A 282 1.84 -1.54 1.66
C ILE A 282 0.48 -1.89 2.26
N PHE A 283 -0.60 -1.72 1.53
CA PHE A 283 -1.93 -2.09 2.06
C PHE A 283 -1.99 -3.54 2.59
N GLY A 284 -1.10 -4.42 2.09
CA GLY A 284 -0.92 -5.77 2.63
C GLY A 284 -0.45 -5.81 4.08
N SER A 285 0.41 -4.89 4.49
CA SER A 285 0.88 -4.80 5.88
C SER A 285 -0.19 -4.25 6.82
N MET A 286 -1.08 -3.38 6.32
CA MET A 286 -2.23 -2.87 7.07
C MET A 286 -3.20 -4.00 7.47
N ILE A 287 -3.43 -4.93 6.56
CA ILE A 287 -4.29 -6.10 6.80
C ILE A 287 -3.68 -7.01 7.86
N GLN A 288 -2.36 -7.21 7.82
CA GLN A 288 -1.67 -8.04 8.81
C GLN A 288 -1.76 -7.47 10.24
N ALA A 289 -1.79 -6.15 10.39
CA ALA A 289 -1.89 -5.50 11.69
C ALA A 289 -3.28 -5.68 12.34
N VAL A 290 -4.31 -5.93 11.53
CA VAL A 290 -5.72 -6.05 11.96
C VAL A 290 -6.14 -7.51 12.21
N THR A 291 -5.35 -8.47 11.72
CA THR A 291 -5.67 -9.91 11.84
C THR A 291 -5.01 -10.49 13.08
N ASP A 292 -5.74 -11.33 13.83
CA ASP A 292 -5.23 -12.02 15.02
C ASP A 292 -3.98 -12.87 14.72
N ASP A 293 -3.04 -12.96 15.68
CA ASP A 293 -1.76 -13.67 15.52
C ASP A 293 -1.93 -15.14 15.16
N ASP A 294 -2.95 -15.80 15.70
CA ASP A 294 -3.25 -17.21 15.42
C ASP A 294 -3.73 -17.40 13.97
N GLU A 295 -4.53 -16.49 13.45
CA GLU A 295 -4.97 -16.51 12.05
C GLU A 295 -3.86 -16.19 11.05
N ARG A 296 -2.86 -15.35 11.43
CA ARG A 296 -1.72 -15.01 10.57
C ARG A 296 -0.85 -16.22 10.25
N GLY A 297 -0.61 -17.07 11.24
CA GLY A 297 0.21 -18.28 11.10
C GLY A 297 -0.43 -19.35 10.23
N GLU A 298 -1.74 -19.58 10.40
CA GLU A 298 -2.48 -20.62 9.69
C GLU A 298 -2.76 -20.27 8.22
N LEU A 299 -2.93 -18.98 7.90
CA LEU A 299 -3.32 -18.52 6.57
C LEU A 299 -2.15 -18.02 5.71
N GLY A 300 -0.93 -17.97 6.27
CA GLY A 300 0.26 -17.58 5.53
C GLY A 300 0.23 -16.15 4.99
N MET A 301 -0.47 -15.27 5.67
CA MET A 301 -0.57 -13.85 5.32
C MET A 301 0.77 -13.15 5.61
N HIS A 302 1.74 -13.32 4.72
CA HIS A 302 3.03 -12.66 4.81
C HIS A 302 3.15 -11.60 3.72
N TYR A 303 3.44 -10.37 4.12
CA TYR A 303 3.83 -9.32 3.19
C TYR A 303 5.05 -9.76 2.37
N THR A 304 4.94 -9.67 1.06
CA THR A 304 6.05 -9.95 0.15
C THR A 304 6.64 -8.63 -0.32
N SER A 305 7.89 -8.36 0.05
CA SER A 305 8.57 -7.10 -0.32
C SER A 305 8.77 -6.96 -1.83
N VAL A 306 8.79 -5.72 -2.33
CA VAL A 306 8.96 -5.37 -3.75
C VAL A 306 10.16 -6.09 -4.40
N PRO A 307 11.38 -6.13 -3.80
CA PRO A 307 12.49 -6.88 -4.40
C PRO A 307 12.23 -8.37 -4.56
N ASN A 308 11.45 -8.98 -3.66
CA ASN A 308 11.10 -10.39 -3.78
C ASN A 308 10.02 -10.62 -4.85
N ILE A 309 9.09 -9.69 -4.99
CA ILE A 309 8.11 -9.69 -6.09
C ILE A 309 8.84 -9.56 -7.43
N LEU A 310 9.76 -8.63 -7.57
CA LEU A 310 10.54 -8.42 -8.80
C LEU A 310 11.43 -9.62 -9.15
N LYS A 311 11.96 -10.39 -8.18
CA LYS A 311 12.65 -11.67 -8.45
C LYS A 311 11.76 -12.69 -9.17
N VAL A 312 10.45 -12.56 -9.06
CA VAL A 312 9.47 -13.40 -9.76
C VAL A 312 9.05 -12.78 -11.08
N LEU A 313 8.64 -11.51 -11.07
CA LEU A 313 8.09 -10.83 -12.24
C LEU A 313 9.13 -10.55 -13.32
N ASN A 314 10.38 -10.22 -12.94
CA ASN A 314 11.45 -9.94 -13.89
C ASN A 314 11.70 -11.13 -14.84
N PRO A 315 12.09 -12.33 -14.36
CA PRO A 315 12.33 -13.46 -15.26
C PRO A 315 11.05 -14.02 -15.88
N LEU A 316 9.87 -13.71 -15.31
CA LEU A 316 8.60 -14.19 -15.85
C LEU A 316 8.24 -13.50 -17.17
N PHE A 317 8.32 -12.16 -17.22
CA PHE A 317 7.98 -11.39 -18.43
C PHE A 317 8.60 -9.98 -18.50
N LEU A 318 8.95 -9.33 -17.38
CA LEU A 318 9.41 -7.94 -17.41
C LEU A 318 10.76 -7.76 -18.08
N ASP A 319 11.69 -8.71 -17.90
CA ASP A 319 13.01 -8.66 -18.54
C ASP A 319 12.88 -8.80 -20.07
N ASP A 320 11.95 -9.64 -20.55
CA ASP A 320 11.65 -9.77 -21.97
C ASP A 320 11.08 -8.47 -22.57
N LEU A 321 10.13 -7.82 -21.86
CA LEU A 321 9.60 -6.53 -22.29
C LEU A 321 10.68 -5.45 -22.36
N ARG A 322 11.55 -5.37 -21.36
CA ARG A 322 12.66 -4.42 -21.33
C ARG A 322 13.68 -4.71 -22.42
N ALA A 323 13.99 -5.97 -22.68
CA ALA A 323 14.88 -6.38 -23.77
C ALA A 323 14.32 -5.97 -25.15
N GLN A 324 13.02 -6.20 -25.39
CA GLN A 324 12.36 -5.78 -26.62
C GLN A 324 12.30 -4.26 -26.78
N LEU A 325 12.10 -3.52 -25.68
CA LEU A 325 12.19 -2.06 -25.68
C LEU A 325 13.58 -1.59 -26.11
N GLN A 326 14.64 -2.20 -25.59
CA GLN A 326 16.01 -1.87 -25.98
C GLN A 326 16.30 -2.25 -27.46
N GLU A 327 15.86 -3.44 -27.90
CA GLU A 327 16.02 -3.86 -29.30
C GLU A 327 15.23 -2.97 -30.26
N ALA A 328 14.08 -2.45 -29.85
CA ALA A 328 13.28 -1.56 -30.68
C ALA A 328 13.99 -0.22 -30.94
N GLY A 329 14.86 0.25 -30.03
CA GLY A 329 15.49 1.57 -30.13
C GLY A 329 14.44 2.66 -30.37
N ASP A 330 14.64 3.50 -31.38
CA ASP A 330 13.71 4.56 -31.78
C ASP A 330 12.79 4.15 -32.95
N ASN A 331 12.71 2.85 -33.26
CA ASN A 331 11.85 2.37 -34.34
C ASN A 331 10.38 2.44 -33.93
N ARG A 332 9.67 3.45 -34.39
CA ARG A 332 8.28 3.76 -34.06
C ARG A 332 7.32 2.57 -34.26
N ARG A 333 7.55 1.73 -35.29
CA ARG A 333 6.73 0.56 -35.60
C ARG A 333 6.96 -0.58 -34.60
N LYS A 334 8.25 -0.88 -34.30
CA LYS A 334 8.58 -1.89 -33.26
C LYS A 334 8.04 -1.47 -31.90
N LEU A 335 8.19 -0.20 -31.52
CA LEU A 335 7.65 0.36 -30.28
C LEU A 335 6.12 0.25 -30.20
N LEU A 336 5.40 0.55 -31.31
CA LEU A 336 3.96 0.39 -31.37
C LEU A 336 3.54 -1.07 -31.21
N ASN A 337 4.24 -2.00 -31.85
CA ASN A 337 3.96 -3.43 -31.73
C ASN A 337 4.20 -3.92 -30.30
N LEU A 338 5.25 -3.45 -29.62
CA LEU A 338 5.49 -3.77 -28.21
C LEU A 338 4.37 -3.23 -27.32
N ARG A 339 3.91 -1.97 -27.51
CA ARG A 339 2.79 -1.40 -26.78
C ARG A 339 1.49 -2.21 -26.99
N LYS A 340 1.18 -2.63 -28.23
CA LYS A 340 0.05 -3.50 -28.54
C LYS A 340 0.18 -4.87 -27.88
N ARG A 341 1.37 -5.47 -27.86
CA ARG A 341 1.62 -6.71 -27.12
C ARG A 341 1.32 -6.52 -25.64
N MET A 342 1.83 -5.45 -25.03
CA MET A 342 1.64 -5.15 -23.60
C MET A 342 0.17 -4.95 -23.23
N SER A 343 -0.62 -4.30 -24.09
CA SER A 343 -2.06 -4.10 -23.85
C SER A 343 -2.86 -5.42 -23.81
N ASN A 344 -2.32 -6.50 -24.37
CA ASN A 344 -2.93 -7.83 -24.39
C ASN A 344 -2.36 -8.80 -23.34
N ILE A 345 -1.37 -8.37 -22.55
CA ILE A 345 -0.83 -9.17 -21.44
C ILE A 345 -1.81 -9.16 -20.28
N ARG A 346 -2.11 -10.34 -19.75
CA ARG A 346 -2.84 -10.53 -18.49
C ARG A 346 -1.91 -11.05 -17.42
N VAL A 347 -2.03 -10.48 -16.23
CA VAL A 347 -1.32 -10.93 -15.03
C VAL A 347 -2.37 -11.47 -14.06
N PHE A 348 -2.17 -12.69 -13.60
CA PHE A 348 -3.13 -13.38 -12.74
C PHE A 348 -2.45 -13.89 -11.47
N ASP A 349 -2.98 -13.51 -10.32
CA ASP A 349 -2.55 -14.00 -9.01
C ASP A 349 -3.71 -14.71 -8.31
N PRO A 350 -3.69 -16.06 -8.22
CA PRO A 350 -4.78 -16.83 -7.62
C PRO A 350 -4.80 -16.82 -6.09
N ALA A 351 -3.87 -16.10 -5.45
CA ALA A 351 -3.81 -15.89 -4.00
C ALA A 351 -3.28 -14.48 -3.72
N CYS A 352 -3.96 -13.47 -4.29
CA CYS A 352 -3.38 -12.14 -4.46
C CYS A 352 -3.22 -11.34 -3.16
N GLY A 353 -3.85 -11.75 -2.05
CA GLY A 353 -3.84 -10.98 -0.82
C GLY A 353 -4.34 -9.56 -1.09
N SER A 354 -3.57 -8.56 -0.69
CA SER A 354 -3.80 -7.14 -0.99
C SER A 354 -3.40 -6.70 -2.41
N GLY A 355 -3.07 -7.63 -3.30
CA GLY A 355 -2.77 -7.34 -4.70
C GLY A 355 -1.34 -6.89 -5.00
N ASN A 356 -0.38 -7.04 -4.09
CA ASN A 356 0.98 -6.51 -4.25
C ASN A 356 1.67 -6.95 -5.54
N PHE A 357 1.55 -8.24 -5.93
CA PHE A 357 2.11 -8.72 -7.20
C PHE A 357 1.48 -8.02 -8.41
N LEU A 358 0.18 -7.81 -8.37
CA LEU A 358 -0.57 -7.15 -9.44
C LEU A 358 -0.23 -5.66 -9.53
N VAL A 359 -0.15 -4.97 -8.39
CA VAL A 359 0.22 -3.55 -8.31
C VAL A 359 1.63 -3.32 -8.86
N ILE A 360 2.61 -4.11 -8.43
CA ILE A 360 3.98 -3.97 -8.91
C ILE A 360 4.09 -4.33 -10.39
N ALA A 361 3.43 -5.39 -10.84
CA ALA A 361 3.38 -5.73 -12.27
C ALA A 361 2.79 -4.59 -13.10
N TYR A 362 1.70 -3.98 -12.64
CA TYR A 362 1.08 -2.83 -13.29
C TYR A 362 2.05 -1.64 -13.37
N LYS A 363 2.63 -1.22 -12.26
CA LYS A 363 3.58 -0.09 -12.19
C LYS A 363 4.77 -0.29 -13.13
N GLU A 364 5.36 -1.48 -13.14
CA GLU A 364 6.51 -1.81 -14.00
C GLU A 364 6.14 -1.81 -15.49
N MET A 365 4.98 -2.34 -15.84
CA MET A 365 4.49 -2.28 -17.22
C MET A 365 4.20 -0.83 -17.65
N ARG A 366 3.61 -0.01 -16.78
CA ARG A 366 3.36 1.41 -17.05
C ARG A 366 4.67 2.19 -17.24
N ALA A 367 5.74 1.85 -16.51
CA ALA A 367 7.06 2.45 -16.72
C ALA A 367 7.63 2.12 -18.12
N VAL A 368 7.49 0.88 -18.56
CA VAL A 368 7.90 0.48 -19.93
C VAL A 368 7.06 1.20 -21.00
N GLU A 369 5.74 1.29 -20.80
CA GLU A 369 4.84 2.01 -21.70
C GLU A 369 5.18 3.50 -21.80
N ALA A 370 5.49 4.14 -20.68
CA ALA A 370 5.88 5.55 -20.64
C ALA A 370 7.16 5.80 -21.45
N GLU A 371 8.14 4.93 -21.36
CA GLU A 371 9.36 5.00 -22.17
C GLU A 371 9.07 4.79 -23.68
N ILE A 372 8.16 3.86 -24.01
CA ILE A 372 7.70 3.68 -25.40
C ILE A 372 7.06 4.98 -25.92
N ASN A 373 6.17 5.58 -25.12
CA ASN A 373 5.46 6.80 -25.50
C ASN A 373 6.42 7.98 -25.65
N ALA A 374 7.43 8.09 -24.77
CA ALA A 374 8.46 9.12 -24.87
C ALA A 374 9.27 9.00 -26.16
N ARG A 375 9.76 7.79 -26.52
CA ARG A 375 10.51 7.53 -27.77
C ARG A 375 9.66 7.70 -29.03
N ARG A 376 8.34 7.56 -28.92
CA ARG A 376 7.41 7.79 -30.03
C ARG A 376 6.95 9.24 -30.16
N GLU A 377 7.36 10.12 -29.25
CA GLU A 377 6.87 11.51 -29.13
C GLU A 377 5.35 11.58 -28.84
N GLU A 378 4.82 10.60 -28.10
CA GLU A 378 3.44 10.48 -27.68
C GLU A 378 3.31 10.64 -26.14
N SER A 379 4.19 11.44 -25.52
CA SER A 379 4.16 11.70 -24.06
C SER A 379 2.79 12.24 -23.63
N GLY A 380 2.26 11.73 -22.53
CA GLY A 380 0.91 12.08 -22.05
C GLY A 380 -0.24 11.31 -22.70
N ALA A 381 0.03 10.37 -23.61
CA ALA A 381 -0.99 9.51 -24.17
C ALA A 381 -1.67 8.67 -23.07
N LYS A 382 -2.99 8.44 -23.21
CA LYS A 382 -3.71 7.50 -22.34
C LYS A 382 -3.10 6.11 -22.42
N THR A 383 -3.05 5.41 -21.28
CA THR A 383 -2.51 4.05 -21.25
C THR A 383 -3.29 3.11 -22.17
N ALA A 384 -2.55 2.23 -22.84
CA ALA A 384 -3.13 1.11 -23.57
C ALA A 384 -3.28 -0.14 -22.68
N ILE A 385 -2.80 -0.11 -21.43
CA ILE A 385 -2.81 -1.25 -20.50
C ILE A 385 -3.99 -1.13 -19.53
N PRO A 386 -5.09 -1.86 -19.75
CA PRO A 386 -6.26 -1.74 -18.89
C PRO A 386 -6.04 -2.48 -17.56
N LEU A 387 -6.54 -1.91 -16.44
CA LEU A 387 -6.53 -2.56 -15.14
C LEU A 387 -7.21 -3.93 -15.15
N THR A 388 -8.20 -4.13 -15.99
CA THR A 388 -8.94 -5.40 -16.13
C THR A 388 -8.07 -6.57 -16.59
N ASN A 389 -6.83 -6.31 -17.03
CA ASN A 389 -5.84 -7.32 -17.33
C ASN A 389 -5.11 -7.86 -16.09
N PHE A 390 -5.24 -7.18 -14.94
CA PHE A 390 -4.64 -7.59 -13.67
C PHE A 390 -5.72 -8.24 -12.82
N ARG A 391 -5.71 -9.57 -12.77
CA ARG A 391 -6.77 -10.37 -12.18
C ARG A 391 -6.28 -11.13 -10.96
N GLY A 392 -7.12 -11.24 -9.94
CA GLY A 392 -6.77 -11.95 -8.71
C GLY A 392 -7.92 -12.74 -8.13
N ILE A 393 -7.55 -13.75 -7.34
CA ILE A 393 -8.47 -14.43 -6.43
C ILE A 393 -7.92 -14.24 -5.02
N GLU A 394 -8.78 -13.88 -4.10
CA GLU A 394 -8.45 -13.81 -2.68
C GLU A 394 -9.55 -14.49 -1.87
N LEU A 395 -9.13 -15.30 -0.88
CA LEU A 395 -10.06 -16.09 -0.07
C LEU A 395 -10.94 -15.20 0.81
N ARG A 396 -10.36 -14.10 1.30
CA ARG A 396 -11.01 -13.18 2.22
C ARG A 396 -11.46 -11.92 1.52
N ASP A 397 -12.57 -11.41 1.99
CA ASP A 397 -13.22 -10.24 1.45
C ASP A 397 -12.39 -8.96 1.60
N PHE A 398 -11.89 -8.67 2.82
CA PHE A 398 -11.16 -7.44 3.08
C PHE A 398 -9.87 -7.30 2.24
N PRO A 399 -8.96 -8.28 2.19
CA PRO A 399 -7.84 -8.22 1.28
C PRO A 399 -8.23 -8.07 -0.19
N ALA A 400 -9.34 -8.68 -0.62
CA ALA A 400 -9.83 -8.52 -1.99
C ALA A 400 -10.26 -7.08 -2.30
N GLU A 401 -10.99 -6.43 -1.38
CA GLU A 401 -11.36 -5.01 -1.52
C GLU A 401 -10.13 -4.10 -1.51
N ILE A 402 -9.18 -4.37 -0.63
CA ILE A 402 -7.92 -3.63 -0.60
C ILE A 402 -7.10 -3.83 -1.88
N ALA A 403 -7.08 -5.03 -2.45
CA ALA A 403 -6.39 -5.26 -3.73
C ALA A 403 -6.99 -4.45 -4.88
N ARG A 404 -8.32 -4.32 -4.94
CA ARG A 404 -9.00 -3.46 -5.91
C ARG A 404 -8.62 -1.99 -5.71
N LEU A 405 -8.70 -1.51 -4.48
CA LEU A 405 -8.35 -0.14 -4.14
C LEU A 405 -6.88 0.17 -4.45
N ALA A 406 -5.96 -0.74 -4.12
CA ALA A 406 -4.54 -0.60 -4.40
C ALA A 406 -4.24 -0.47 -5.90
N LEU A 407 -4.93 -1.25 -6.73
CA LEU A 407 -4.81 -1.17 -8.20
C LEU A 407 -5.35 0.17 -8.75
N ILE A 408 -6.49 0.65 -8.25
CA ILE A 408 -7.07 1.94 -8.63
C ILE A 408 -6.12 3.09 -8.25
N ILE A 409 -5.57 3.08 -7.04
CA ILE A 409 -4.60 4.08 -6.60
C ILE A 409 -3.32 4.02 -7.44
N ALA A 410 -2.83 2.82 -7.76
CA ALA A 410 -1.66 2.65 -8.61
C ALA A 410 -1.87 3.18 -10.03
N GLU A 411 -3.06 2.98 -10.60
CA GLU A 411 -3.45 3.55 -11.90
C GLU A 411 -3.40 5.07 -11.86
N TYR A 412 -4.05 5.68 -10.89
CA TYR A 412 -4.04 7.13 -10.71
C TYR A 412 -2.62 7.69 -10.55
N GLN A 413 -1.81 7.08 -9.67
CA GLN A 413 -0.42 7.52 -9.46
C GLN A 413 0.42 7.41 -10.75
N CYS A 414 0.25 6.34 -11.52
CA CYS A 414 0.91 6.20 -12.82
C CYS A 414 0.42 7.26 -13.82
N ASP A 415 -0.88 7.55 -13.84
CA ASP A 415 -1.44 8.58 -14.72
C ASP A 415 -0.93 9.97 -14.34
N VAL A 416 -0.88 10.31 -13.05
CA VAL A 416 -0.26 11.57 -12.61
C VAL A 416 1.21 11.65 -13.02
N LEU A 417 1.96 10.56 -12.83
CA LEU A 417 3.40 10.52 -13.13
C LEU A 417 3.70 10.68 -14.64
N TYR A 418 2.91 10.03 -15.51
CA TYR A 418 3.22 9.93 -16.94
C TYR A 418 2.38 10.83 -17.84
N ARG A 419 1.24 11.34 -17.36
CA ARG A 419 0.32 12.20 -18.11
C ARG A 419 0.13 13.57 -17.47
N GLY A 420 0.42 13.69 -16.18
CA GLY A 420 0.18 14.87 -15.36
C GLY A 420 -1.16 14.84 -14.65
N GLN A 421 -1.26 15.58 -13.56
CA GLN A 421 -2.40 15.56 -12.64
C GLN A 421 -3.73 15.95 -13.32
N ARG A 422 -3.71 16.95 -14.23
CA ARG A 422 -4.91 17.43 -14.91
C ARG A 422 -5.60 16.33 -15.73
N ASP A 423 -4.82 15.60 -16.53
CA ASP A 423 -5.34 14.57 -17.41
C ASP A 423 -5.71 13.29 -16.63
N ALA A 424 -4.95 12.99 -15.58
CA ALA A 424 -5.28 11.93 -14.64
C ALA A 424 -6.65 12.17 -13.98
N LEU A 425 -6.90 13.37 -13.46
CA LEU A 425 -8.17 13.75 -12.84
C LEU A 425 -9.36 13.70 -13.80
N ALA A 426 -9.15 14.10 -15.06
CA ALA A 426 -10.23 14.15 -16.05
C ALA A 426 -10.80 12.78 -16.38
N ASP A 427 -9.96 11.73 -16.29
CA ASP A 427 -10.32 10.36 -16.68
C ASP A 427 -10.62 9.44 -15.47
N PHE A 428 -10.41 9.90 -14.22
CA PHE A 428 -10.42 9.03 -13.06
C PHE A 428 -11.83 8.65 -12.58
N LEU A 429 -12.74 9.61 -12.52
CA LEU A 429 -14.12 9.36 -12.08
C LEU A 429 -15.09 9.39 -13.27
N PRO A 430 -16.15 8.57 -13.24
CA PRO A 430 -16.47 7.53 -12.26
C PRO A 430 -15.59 6.30 -12.37
N LEU A 431 -15.39 5.56 -11.25
CA LEU A 431 -14.60 4.34 -11.24
C LEU A 431 -15.27 3.24 -12.08
N ASP A 432 -14.46 2.40 -12.75
CA ASP A 432 -14.99 1.25 -13.50
C ASP A 432 -15.50 0.15 -12.55
N ALA A 433 -16.76 -0.23 -12.70
CA ALA A 433 -17.42 -1.27 -11.91
C ALA A 433 -16.95 -2.71 -12.22
N LYS A 434 -16.08 -2.91 -13.20
CA LYS A 434 -15.62 -4.26 -13.57
C LYS A 434 -14.85 -4.92 -12.44
N ASN A 435 -15.32 -6.10 -12.05
CA ASN A 435 -14.72 -6.87 -10.95
C ASN A 435 -13.57 -7.75 -11.46
N TRP A 436 -12.34 -7.30 -11.32
CA TRP A 436 -11.14 -8.05 -11.71
C TRP A 436 -10.47 -8.78 -10.53
N ILE A 437 -10.87 -8.51 -9.29
CA ILE A 437 -10.48 -9.27 -8.10
C ILE A 437 -11.69 -10.03 -7.60
N THR A 438 -11.58 -11.35 -7.55
CA THR A 438 -12.68 -12.24 -7.14
C THR A 438 -12.45 -12.72 -5.70
N CYS A 439 -13.42 -12.49 -4.81
CA CYS A 439 -13.40 -13.09 -3.48
C CYS A 439 -13.84 -14.55 -3.55
N GLY A 440 -13.02 -15.46 -3.02
CA GLY A 440 -13.37 -16.88 -2.98
C GLY A 440 -12.16 -17.82 -2.88
N ASN A 441 -12.46 -19.11 -2.72
CA ASN A 441 -11.41 -20.12 -2.63
C ASN A 441 -10.89 -20.51 -4.02
N ALA A 442 -9.65 -20.13 -4.33
CA ALA A 442 -9.02 -20.40 -5.61
C ALA A 442 -8.98 -21.91 -5.98
N LEU A 443 -9.01 -22.81 -5.00
CA LEU A 443 -9.07 -24.27 -5.24
C LEU A 443 -10.44 -24.76 -5.72
N ARG A 444 -11.46 -23.95 -5.58
CA ARG A 444 -12.86 -24.31 -5.92
C ARG A 444 -13.41 -23.48 -7.09
N LEU A 445 -12.72 -22.40 -7.46
CA LEU A 445 -13.13 -21.51 -8.53
C LEU A 445 -12.53 -21.96 -9.87
N ASP A 446 -13.26 -21.75 -10.94
CA ASP A 446 -12.74 -21.95 -12.29
C ASP A 446 -11.88 -20.75 -12.71
N TRP A 447 -10.57 -20.94 -12.76
CA TRP A 447 -9.61 -19.90 -13.14
C TRP A 447 -9.78 -19.41 -14.57
N LEU A 448 -10.25 -20.29 -15.49
CA LEU A 448 -10.46 -19.92 -16.88
C LEU A 448 -11.66 -18.99 -17.04
N SER A 449 -12.65 -19.08 -16.15
CA SER A 449 -13.76 -18.13 -16.14
C SER A 449 -13.37 -16.76 -15.60
N ILE A 450 -12.42 -16.71 -14.64
CA ILE A 450 -11.95 -15.48 -14.00
C ILE A 450 -10.89 -14.78 -14.86
N CYS A 451 -9.93 -15.54 -15.38
CA CYS A 451 -8.85 -15.05 -16.22
C CYS A 451 -8.73 -15.92 -17.48
N PRO A 452 -9.66 -15.77 -18.44
CA PRO A 452 -9.57 -16.54 -19.67
C PRO A 452 -8.28 -16.21 -20.42
N PRO A 453 -7.65 -17.19 -21.10
CA PRO A 453 -6.51 -16.93 -21.96
C PRO A 453 -6.87 -15.84 -22.99
N THR A 454 -5.97 -14.90 -23.22
CA THR A 454 -6.16 -13.89 -24.27
C THR A 454 -6.21 -14.56 -25.64
N GLY A 455 -7.12 -14.13 -26.50
CA GLY A 455 -7.34 -14.72 -27.83
C GLY A 455 -8.27 -15.93 -27.87
N THR A 456 -8.76 -16.43 -26.73
CA THR A 456 -9.79 -17.47 -26.69
C THR A 456 -11.01 -16.98 -25.94
N ARG A 457 -12.18 -17.04 -26.58
CA ARG A 457 -13.45 -16.95 -25.84
C ARG A 457 -13.63 -18.27 -25.12
N VAL A 458 -13.68 -18.25 -23.79
CA VAL A 458 -14.10 -19.42 -23.02
C VAL A 458 -15.59 -19.59 -23.25
N LYS A 459 -15.96 -20.68 -23.92
CA LYS A 459 -17.37 -21.07 -24.00
C LYS A 459 -17.78 -21.49 -22.60
N HIS A 460 -18.57 -20.67 -21.91
CA HIS A 460 -19.36 -21.16 -20.78
C HIS A 460 -20.34 -22.20 -21.36
N ARG A 461 -20.15 -23.44 -20.99
CA ARG A 461 -21.22 -24.41 -21.10
C ARG A 461 -22.25 -23.98 -20.07
N ALA A 462 -23.27 -23.28 -20.48
CA ALA A 462 -24.47 -23.21 -19.68
C ALA A 462 -24.92 -24.66 -19.50
N GLU A 463 -25.07 -25.12 -18.28
CA GLU A 463 -25.83 -26.32 -17.97
C GLU A 463 -27.30 -25.99 -18.23
N ASP A 464 -27.65 -25.88 -19.50
CA ASP A 464 -28.99 -25.77 -20.00
C ASP A 464 -29.43 -27.19 -20.32
N LEU A 465 -30.53 -27.61 -19.71
CA LEU A 465 -31.19 -28.90 -19.89
C LEU A 465 -31.59 -29.20 -21.37
N PHE A 466 -31.45 -28.23 -22.27
CA PHE A 466 -31.84 -28.30 -23.66
C PHE A 466 -30.69 -28.24 -24.68
N GLU A 467 -29.44 -28.28 -24.22
CA GLU A 467 -28.23 -28.22 -25.09
C GLU A 467 -28.32 -27.16 -26.19
N THR A 468 -28.82 -25.97 -25.87
CA THR A 468 -28.97 -24.88 -26.83
C THR A 468 -27.61 -24.59 -27.46
N PRO A 469 -27.45 -24.66 -28.81
CA PRO A 469 -26.18 -24.32 -29.44
C PRO A 469 -25.89 -22.85 -29.14
N LEU A 470 -24.81 -22.59 -28.38
CA LEU A 470 -24.31 -21.24 -28.24
C LEU A 470 -23.91 -20.74 -29.61
N ASP A 471 -24.48 -19.62 -30.05
CA ASP A 471 -24.09 -18.93 -31.27
C ASP A 471 -22.57 -18.88 -31.36
N GLN A 472 -22.03 -19.17 -32.55
CA GLN A 472 -20.63 -19.07 -32.83
C GLN A 472 -20.18 -17.65 -32.45
N ALA A 473 -19.47 -17.54 -31.35
CA ALA A 473 -18.89 -16.28 -30.96
C ALA A 473 -17.99 -15.79 -32.11
N GLU A 474 -18.21 -14.57 -32.57
CA GLU A 474 -17.36 -13.92 -33.53
C GLU A 474 -15.90 -14.11 -33.13
N ILE A 475 -15.06 -14.59 -34.06
CA ILE A 475 -13.63 -14.72 -33.87
C ILE A 475 -13.10 -13.30 -33.88
N ASP A 476 -12.65 -12.81 -32.72
CA ASP A 476 -11.99 -11.53 -32.63
C ASP A 476 -10.55 -11.66 -33.17
N PHE A 477 -10.37 -11.33 -34.42
CA PHE A 477 -9.09 -11.37 -35.12
C PHE A 477 -8.08 -10.31 -34.63
N GLU A 478 -8.51 -9.36 -33.80
CA GLU A 478 -7.63 -8.33 -33.22
C GLU A 478 -6.80 -8.84 -32.02
N ASN A 479 -7.12 -10.00 -31.48
CA ASN A 479 -6.49 -10.59 -30.30
C ASN A 479 -5.49 -11.72 -30.61
N GLU A 480 -4.91 -11.76 -31.80
CA GLU A 480 -3.84 -12.70 -32.09
C GLU A 480 -2.60 -12.39 -31.22
N GLY A 481 -2.28 -13.27 -30.28
CA GLY A 481 -1.04 -13.27 -29.53
C GLY A 481 -1.10 -12.76 -28.08
N GLY A 482 -2.26 -12.76 -27.45
CA GLY A 482 -2.35 -12.43 -26.02
C GLY A 482 -1.63 -13.45 -25.12
N GLU A 483 -1.02 -12.94 -24.02
CA GLU A 483 -0.24 -13.73 -23.08
C GLU A 483 -0.86 -13.63 -21.69
N THR A 484 -0.89 -14.75 -20.94
CA THR A 484 -1.33 -14.75 -19.55
C THR A 484 -0.20 -15.26 -18.65
N TYR A 485 0.20 -14.46 -17.69
CA TYR A 485 1.23 -14.78 -16.72
C TYR A 485 0.60 -15.01 -15.36
N ILE A 486 0.85 -16.17 -14.76
CA ILE A 486 0.38 -16.53 -13.43
C ILE A 486 1.52 -16.32 -12.45
N CYS A 487 1.30 -15.47 -11.46
CA CYS A 487 2.27 -15.16 -10.40
C CYS A 487 1.60 -15.32 -9.03
N GLY A 488 2.35 -15.09 -7.95
CA GLY A 488 1.83 -15.08 -6.58
C GLY A 488 2.52 -16.07 -5.63
N ASN A 489 2.17 -15.98 -4.33
CA ASN A 489 2.75 -16.81 -3.28
C ASN A 489 1.76 -17.90 -2.82
N LEU A 490 1.76 -19.05 -3.46
CA LEU A 490 0.83 -20.16 -3.23
C LEU A 490 1.22 -21.07 -2.04
N ARG A 491 1.98 -20.59 -1.05
CA ARG A 491 2.58 -21.43 0.01
C ARG A 491 1.58 -22.15 0.93
N HIS A 492 0.35 -21.69 1.04
CA HIS A 492 -0.61 -22.18 2.04
C HIS A 492 -1.85 -22.90 1.50
N THR A 493 -1.96 -23.08 0.21
CA THR A 493 -3.09 -23.80 -0.38
C THR A 493 -2.83 -25.30 -0.48
N GLY A 494 -2.41 -25.99 0.59
CA GLY A 494 -2.25 -27.44 0.60
C GLY A 494 -1.44 -28.00 -0.60
N ARG A 495 -1.03 -29.25 -0.60
CA ARG A 495 -0.29 -29.87 -1.72
C ARG A 495 -1.01 -29.66 -3.07
N PHE A 496 -0.61 -28.60 -3.79
CA PHE A 496 -0.93 -28.51 -5.21
C PHE A 496 -0.16 -29.60 -5.96
N GLN A 497 -0.82 -30.65 -6.34
CA GLN A 497 -0.49 -31.32 -7.57
C GLN A 497 -1.04 -30.42 -8.68
N LEU A 498 -0.20 -29.52 -9.20
CA LEU A 498 -0.45 -28.91 -10.50
C LEU A 498 -0.68 -30.07 -11.48
N ALA A 499 -1.94 -30.31 -11.82
CA ALA A 499 -2.25 -31.07 -13.01
C ALA A 499 -1.55 -30.33 -14.14
N THR A 500 -0.48 -30.88 -14.64
CA THR A 500 0.18 -30.40 -15.84
C THR A 500 -0.90 -30.46 -16.90
N ILE A 501 -1.47 -29.32 -17.27
CA ILE A 501 -2.29 -29.24 -18.48
C ILE A 501 -1.28 -29.46 -19.61
N HIS A 502 -1.07 -30.73 -19.94
CA HIS A 502 -0.35 -31.09 -21.14
C HIS A 502 -1.13 -30.45 -22.30
N PRO A 503 -0.44 -29.77 -23.22
CA PRO A 503 -1.06 -29.44 -24.49
C PRO A 503 -1.48 -30.78 -25.12
N SER A 504 -2.79 -31.05 -25.11
CA SER A 504 -3.34 -32.18 -25.83
C SER A 504 -2.89 -32.09 -27.26
N ARG A 505 -2.26 -33.16 -27.73
CA ARG A 505 -1.92 -33.54 -29.09
C ARG A 505 -2.29 -32.52 -30.17
N ARG A 506 -1.25 -32.11 -30.92
CA ARG A 506 -1.38 -31.47 -32.24
C ARG A 506 -2.57 -32.05 -32.98
N THR A 507 -3.58 -31.27 -33.18
CA THR A 507 -4.48 -31.45 -34.32
C THR A 507 -3.85 -30.68 -35.47
N ASP A 508 -3.69 -31.35 -36.60
CA ASP A 508 -3.12 -30.85 -37.85
C ASP A 508 -3.94 -29.70 -38.46
N LEU A 509 -3.92 -28.53 -37.87
CA LEU A 509 -4.37 -27.29 -38.49
C LEU A 509 -3.49 -26.17 -37.93
N GLY A 510 -2.64 -25.65 -38.81
CA GLY A 510 -1.52 -24.75 -38.52
C GLY A 510 -1.91 -23.36 -38.00
N HIS A 511 -2.34 -23.26 -36.75
CA HIS A 511 -2.50 -21.98 -36.04
C HIS A 511 -1.57 -21.93 -34.83
N PRO A 512 -0.92 -20.80 -34.54
CA PRO A 512 -0.04 -20.66 -33.39
C PRO A 512 -0.84 -20.77 -32.09
N ASN A 513 -0.43 -21.68 -31.21
CA ASN A 513 -1.01 -21.94 -29.90
C ASN A 513 -0.80 -20.75 -28.95
N PRO A 514 -1.79 -20.30 -28.17
CA PRO A 514 -1.58 -19.29 -27.14
C PRO A 514 -0.58 -19.81 -26.11
N GLN A 515 0.49 -19.05 -25.87
CA GLN A 515 1.53 -19.44 -24.92
C GLN A 515 1.10 -19.12 -23.50
N VAL A 516 0.72 -20.14 -22.73
CA VAL A 516 0.61 -20.05 -21.27
C VAL A 516 1.95 -20.47 -20.70
N ARG A 517 2.70 -19.53 -20.11
CA ARG A 517 3.99 -19.82 -19.44
C ARG A 517 3.77 -19.97 -17.94
N PHE A 518 4.11 -21.16 -17.43
CA PHE A 518 4.08 -21.48 -16.00
C PHE A 518 5.49 -21.54 -15.43
N PHE A 519 5.73 -20.91 -14.29
CA PHE A 519 6.97 -21.08 -13.55
C PHE A 519 6.77 -22.07 -12.41
N LYS A 520 7.63 -23.09 -12.34
CA LYS A 520 7.67 -24.09 -11.27
C LYS A 520 8.44 -23.51 -10.08
N PHE A 521 7.78 -23.17 -8.99
CA PHE A 521 8.47 -22.77 -7.77
C PHE A 521 9.19 -23.97 -7.14
N SER A 522 10.52 -23.89 -7.02
CA SER A 522 11.30 -24.77 -6.18
C SER A 522 11.16 -24.34 -4.72
N THR A 523 10.80 -25.27 -3.85
CA THR A 523 10.77 -25.09 -2.41
C THR A 523 12.14 -24.67 -1.89
N TRP A 524 12.25 -23.46 -1.37
CA TRP A 524 13.38 -23.09 -0.51
C TRP A 524 13.21 -23.82 0.83
N ARG A 525 13.97 -24.90 1.04
CA ARG A 525 14.18 -25.43 2.39
C ARG A 525 15.14 -24.48 3.11
N ARG A 526 14.72 -23.97 4.28
CA ARG A 526 15.67 -23.39 5.23
C ARG A 526 16.68 -24.48 5.62
N ARG A 527 17.95 -24.19 5.46
CA ARG A 527 19.02 -24.74 6.29
C ARG A 527 19.34 -23.75 7.38
#